data_565fb8b2a667667b3f6bca7e25076a4a
#
_entry.id   565fb8b2a667667b3f6bca7e25076a4a
#
_cell.length_a   1.000
_cell.length_b   1.000
_cell.length_c   1.000
_cell.angle_alpha   90.00
_cell.angle_beta   90.00
_cell.angle_gamma   90.00
#
_symmetry.space_group_name_H-M   'P 1'
#
loop_
_entity.id
_entity.type
_entity.pdbx_description
1 polymer ?
#
loop_
_entity_poly.entity_id
_entity_poly.type
_entity_poly.pdbx_seq_one_letter_code
_entity_poly.pdbx_strand_id
1 'polypeptide(L)'
;VFSVFGGTYNRTVSANLGMSYSICNVLKESGTDNIGRWLPFEMDPFEMRNRLRNKMIRPTTIPQTYEDLLIEQAVSREALRLAFYHHKSLARSLKGTQQQRDVGQIFEQAGGGETLIKMMDLDMIIGSGGVLSHAPKRAQSALMMMDAYEPEGITMLTVDSIFMMPHLGVLSEHFFDAARQVFEYDCIVKCGHCIAPVGQAKPGEVAITVSGDGVSESVKVGEIKVIPAGRGEFRELGEFRELTVTPSRGLDIGAGKGKAVTQKFEGGTVGIIIDARGRPLNLSPDVKERVGKNREWLEAMGLPLP
;
A
#
# COMPACT_ATOMS: atom_id res chain seq x y z
N VAL A 1 -2.61 -11.32 -6.20
CA VAL A 1 -1.59 -10.30 -6.49
C VAL A 1 -0.98 -10.59 -7.85
N PHE A 2 -0.74 -9.55 -8.61
CA PHE A 2 -0.08 -9.58 -9.90
C PHE A 2 1.13 -8.65 -9.83
N SER A 3 2.25 -9.02 -10.43
CA SER A 3 3.41 -8.16 -10.54
C SER A 3 4.08 -8.30 -11.90
N VAL A 4 4.61 -7.20 -12.40
CA VAL A 4 5.40 -7.13 -13.64
C VAL A 4 6.70 -6.41 -13.34
N PHE A 5 7.83 -7.09 -13.53
CA PHE A 5 9.16 -6.53 -13.37
C PHE A 5 10.02 -6.93 -14.56
N GLY A 6 10.62 -5.96 -15.24
CA GLY A 6 11.48 -6.20 -16.40
C GLY A 6 10.82 -7.10 -17.47
N GLY A 7 9.52 -6.95 -17.69
CA GLY A 7 8.73 -7.77 -18.62
C GLY A 7 8.35 -9.17 -18.09
N THR A 8 8.77 -9.53 -16.89
CA THR A 8 8.38 -10.80 -16.26
C THR A 8 7.08 -10.62 -15.48
N TYR A 9 6.06 -11.39 -15.85
CA TYR A 9 4.75 -11.39 -15.24
C TYR A 9 4.62 -12.52 -14.22
N ASN A 10 4.22 -12.19 -13.00
CA ASN A 10 3.92 -13.16 -11.94
C ASN A 10 2.49 -12.97 -11.43
N ARG A 11 1.81 -14.07 -11.17
CA ARG A 11 0.47 -14.10 -10.62
C ARG A 11 0.37 -15.09 -9.47
N THR A 12 -0.19 -14.64 -8.35
CA THR A 12 -0.60 -15.52 -7.25
C THR A 12 -2.03 -15.24 -6.86
N VAL A 13 -2.76 -16.27 -6.48
CA VAL A 13 -4.13 -16.17 -5.98
C VAL A 13 -4.18 -16.77 -4.59
N SER A 14 -4.48 -15.94 -3.60
CA SER A 14 -4.74 -16.37 -2.21
C SER A 14 -6.26 -16.35 -1.99
N ALA A 15 -6.97 -17.34 -2.54
CA ALA A 15 -8.43 -17.39 -2.53
C ALA A 15 -9.04 -17.44 -1.12
N ASN A 16 -8.26 -17.87 -0.13
CA ASN A 16 -8.64 -17.94 1.28
C ASN A 16 -8.47 -16.61 2.04
N LEU A 17 -7.87 -15.59 1.43
CA LEU A 17 -7.63 -14.28 2.07
C LEU A 17 -8.56 -13.22 1.46
N GLY A 18 -9.84 -13.30 1.76
CA GLY A 18 -10.86 -12.38 1.23
C GLY A 18 -11.60 -11.62 2.30
N MET A 19 -12.27 -10.53 1.89
CA MET A 19 -12.98 -9.60 2.77
C MET A 19 -14.47 -9.95 2.97
N SER A 20 -14.95 -11.05 2.41
CA SER A 20 -16.34 -11.51 2.53
C SER A 20 -16.42 -12.85 3.26
N TYR A 21 -16.77 -13.94 2.59
CA TYR A 21 -16.86 -15.28 3.20
C TYR A 21 -15.56 -15.77 3.84
N SER A 22 -14.42 -15.33 3.33
CA SER A 22 -13.09 -15.73 3.82
C SER A 22 -12.52 -14.81 4.89
N ILE A 23 -13.27 -13.82 5.37
CA ILE A 23 -12.75 -12.82 6.33
C ILE A 23 -12.23 -13.46 7.63
N CYS A 24 -12.87 -14.56 8.08
CA CYS A 24 -12.41 -15.30 9.25
C CYS A 24 -11.09 -16.05 9.01
N ASN A 25 -10.73 -16.34 7.76
CA ASN A 25 -9.41 -16.90 7.47
C ASN A 25 -8.33 -15.83 7.63
N VAL A 26 -8.61 -14.58 7.23
CA VAL A 26 -7.70 -13.45 7.51
C VAL A 26 -7.51 -13.29 9.01
N LEU A 27 -8.60 -13.32 9.78
CA LEU A 27 -8.54 -13.29 11.26
C LEU A 27 -7.71 -14.44 11.83
N LYS A 28 -7.85 -15.66 11.30
CA LYS A 28 -7.10 -16.83 11.74
C LYS A 28 -5.60 -16.70 11.47
N GLU A 29 -5.24 -16.25 10.27
CA GLU A 29 -3.83 -16.14 9.84
C GLU A 29 -3.12 -14.95 10.47
N SER A 30 -3.78 -13.80 10.62
CA SER A 30 -3.18 -12.60 11.19
C SER A 30 -3.30 -12.50 12.72
N GLY A 31 -4.39 -13.02 13.30
CA GLY A 31 -4.76 -12.80 14.69
C GLY A 31 -5.38 -11.41 14.94
N THR A 32 -5.99 -11.26 16.11
CA THR A 32 -6.63 -10.00 16.54
C THR A 32 -5.63 -8.87 16.75
N ASP A 33 -4.42 -9.18 17.22
CA ASP A 33 -3.40 -8.18 17.54
C ASP A 33 -2.86 -7.50 16.29
N ASN A 34 -2.61 -8.28 15.22
CA ASN A 34 -2.17 -7.71 13.95
C ASN A 34 -3.26 -6.91 13.25
N ILE A 35 -4.53 -7.27 13.39
CA ILE A 35 -5.64 -6.45 12.89
C ILE A 35 -5.76 -5.20 13.75
N GLY A 36 -5.76 -5.35 15.08
CA GLY A 36 -5.92 -4.25 16.03
C GLY A 36 -4.81 -3.20 15.97
N ARG A 37 -3.61 -3.59 15.51
CA ARG A 37 -2.49 -2.63 15.39
C ARG A 37 -2.76 -1.46 14.43
N TRP A 38 -3.72 -1.59 13.52
CA TRP A 38 -4.10 -0.57 12.56
C TRP A 38 -5.22 0.35 13.02
N LEU A 39 -5.84 0.04 14.19
CA LEU A 39 -6.96 0.81 14.70
C LEU A 39 -6.50 2.08 15.43
N PRO A 40 -7.16 3.22 15.22
CA PRO A 40 -6.92 4.47 15.97
C PRO A 40 -7.69 4.52 17.31
N PHE A 41 -8.11 3.37 17.82
CA PHE A 41 -8.79 3.17 19.10
C PHE A 41 -8.47 1.77 19.64
N GLU A 42 -8.64 1.63 20.95
CA GLU A 42 -8.54 0.31 21.60
C GLU A 42 -9.81 -0.50 21.33
N MET A 43 -9.63 -1.78 21.04
CA MET A 43 -10.74 -2.69 20.80
C MET A 43 -10.51 -4.02 21.52
N ASP A 44 -11.55 -4.51 22.19
CA ASP A 44 -11.51 -5.83 22.80
C ASP A 44 -11.38 -6.93 21.75
N PRO A 45 -10.42 -7.86 21.89
CA PRO A 45 -10.21 -8.96 20.94
C PRO A 45 -11.44 -9.87 20.76
N PHE A 46 -12.25 -10.04 21.79
CA PHE A 46 -13.47 -10.85 21.71
C PHE A 46 -14.54 -10.14 20.87
N GLU A 47 -14.72 -8.84 21.07
CA GLU A 47 -15.62 -8.03 20.25
C GLU A 47 -15.19 -8.02 18.78
N MET A 48 -13.90 -7.82 18.50
CA MET A 48 -13.37 -7.90 17.14
C MET A 48 -13.71 -9.24 16.46
N ARG A 49 -13.48 -10.36 17.16
CA ARG A 49 -13.83 -11.69 16.63
C ARG A 49 -15.31 -11.81 16.32
N ASN A 50 -16.17 -11.29 17.17
CA ASN A 50 -17.62 -11.36 16.97
C ASN A 50 -18.05 -10.52 15.76
N ARG A 51 -17.53 -9.30 15.60
CA ARG A 51 -17.82 -8.44 14.43
C ARG A 51 -17.40 -9.13 13.13
N LEU A 52 -16.20 -9.73 13.08
CA LEU A 52 -15.71 -10.40 11.89
C LEU A 52 -16.47 -11.69 11.57
N ARG A 53 -16.88 -12.47 12.58
CA ARG A 53 -17.76 -13.64 12.40
C ARG A 53 -19.13 -13.24 11.88
N ASN A 54 -19.72 -12.15 12.38
CA ASN A 54 -20.97 -11.61 11.86
C ASN A 54 -20.83 -11.17 10.40
N LYS A 55 -19.73 -10.54 10.03
CA LYS A 55 -19.42 -10.18 8.63
C LYS A 55 -19.31 -11.42 7.74
N MET A 56 -18.71 -12.52 8.21
CA MET A 56 -18.65 -13.79 7.48
C MET A 56 -20.05 -14.38 7.21
N ILE A 57 -20.96 -14.29 8.19
CA ILE A 57 -22.35 -14.79 8.04
C ILE A 57 -23.14 -13.91 7.08
N ARG A 58 -22.85 -12.58 7.06
CA ARG A 58 -23.51 -11.60 6.21
C ARG A 58 -22.47 -10.83 5.38
N PRO A 59 -21.83 -11.48 4.41
CA PRO A 59 -20.65 -10.96 3.73
C PRO A 59 -20.90 -9.72 2.88
N THR A 60 -22.15 -9.48 2.48
CA THR A 60 -22.56 -8.30 1.70
C THR A 60 -22.88 -7.06 2.55
N THR A 61 -22.85 -7.19 3.89
CA THR A 61 -23.05 -6.04 4.78
C THR A 61 -21.93 -5.02 4.59
N ILE A 62 -22.29 -3.78 4.30
CA ILE A 62 -21.36 -2.65 4.24
C ILE A 62 -21.21 -2.00 5.63
N PRO A 63 -20.09 -1.38 5.95
CA PRO A 63 -19.90 -0.65 7.19
C PRO A 63 -20.99 0.41 7.38
N GLN A 64 -21.60 0.46 8.55
CA GLN A 64 -22.68 1.41 8.87
C GLN A 64 -22.17 2.57 9.71
N THR A 65 -21.07 2.38 10.42
CA THR A 65 -20.42 3.40 11.22
C THR A 65 -18.99 3.62 10.73
N TYR A 66 -18.38 4.74 11.11
CA TYR A 66 -16.99 5.01 10.80
C TYR A 66 -16.06 4.01 11.50
N GLU A 67 -16.40 3.57 12.69
CA GLU A 67 -15.69 2.53 13.42
C GLU A 67 -15.68 1.20 12.65
N ASP A 68 -16.86 0.75 12.14
CA ASP A 68 -16.96 -0.46 11.34
C ASP A 68 -16.10 -0.37 10.06
N LEU A 69 -16.07 0.81 9.43
CA LEU A 69 -15.24 1.07 8.26
C LEU A 69 -13.74 0.92 8.60
N LEU A 70 -13.30 1.48 9.72
CA LEU A 70 -11.91 1.38 10.16
C LEU A 70 -11.50 -0.07 10.49
N ILE A 71 -12.41 -0.85 11.09
CA ILE A 71 -12.19 -2.28 11.34
C ILE A 71 -12.07 -3.04 10.02
N GLU A 72 -12.96 -2.80 9.07
CA GLU A 72 -12.90 -3.44 7.75
C GLU A 72 -11.62 -3.09 7.02
N GLN A 73 -11.18 -1.84 7.08
CA GLN A 73 -9.90 -1.38 6.51
C GLN A 73 -8.68 -2.00 7.22
N ALA A 74 -8.75 -2.20 8.54
CA ALA A 74 -7.69 -2.88 9.29
C ALA A 74 -7.53 -4.35 8.86
N VAL A 75 -8.65 -5.07 8.69
CA VAL A 75 -8.63 -6.44 8.17
C VAL A 75 -8.11 -6.47 6.73
N SER A 76 -8.50 -5.49 5.90
CA SER A 76 -8.03 -5.39 4.51
C SER A 76 -6.52 -5.23 4.43
N ARG A 77 -5.91 -4.40 5.30
CA ARG A 77 -4.45 -4.27 5.39
C ARG A 77 -3.78 -5.62 5.62
N GLU A 78 -4.29 -6.41 6.55
CA GLU A 78 -3.74 -7.73 6.84
C GLU A 78 -3.96 -8.73 5.70
N ALA A 79 -5.13 -8.72 5.07
CA ALA A 79 -5.41 -9.57 3.91
C ALA A 79 -4.44 -9.26 2.75
N LEU A 80 -4.23 -7.98 2.45
CA LEU A 80 -3.32 -7.52 1.41
C LEU A 80 -1.86 -7.86 1.76
N ARG A 81 -1.45 -7.60 3.00
CA ARG A 81 -0.09 -7.89 3.49
C ARG A 81 0.23 -9.38 3.41
N LEU A 82 -0.66 -10.25 3.87
CA LEU A 82 -0.50 -11.71 3.81
C LEU A 82 -0.46 -12.21 2.37
N ALA A 83 -1.38 -11.74 1.52
CA ALA A 83 -1.41 -12.11 0.11
C ALA A 83 -0.14 -11.67 -0.62
N PHE A 84 0.40 -10.49 -0.28
CA PHE A 84 1.64 -9.99 -0.85
C PHE A 84 2.87 -10.74 -0.33
N TYR A 85 2.89 -11.12 0.95
CA TYR A 85 3.92 -11.97 1.50
C TYR A 85 3.99 -13.32 0.75
N HIS A 86 2.84 -13.96 0.54
CA HIS A 86 2.76 -15.18 -0.28
C HIS A 86 3.26 -14.94 -1.70
N HIS A 87 2.88 -13.83 -2.31
CA HIS A 87 3.33 -13.47 -3.66
C HIS A 87 4.86 -13.34 -3.73
N LYS A 88 5.46 -12.59 -2.82
CA LYS A 88 6.94 -12.46 -2.75
C LYS A 88 7.63 -13.79 -2.51
N SER A 89 7.04 -14.70 -1.76
CA SER A 89 7.62 -16.02 -1.48
C SER A 89 7.63 -16.94 -2.70
N LEU A 90 6.68 -16.76 -3.63
CA LEU A 90 6.53 -17.55 -4.85
C LEU A 90 7.21 -16.91 -6.06
N ALA A 91 7.27 -15.57 -6.12
CA ALA A 91 7.94 -14.82 -7.19
C ALA A 91 9.45 -14.78 -6.94
N ARG A 92 10.13 -15.92 -7.13
CA ARG A 92 11.58 -16.05 -6.94
C ARG A 92 12.27 -16.49 -8.23
N SER A 93 13.52 -16.06 -8.41
CA SER A 93 14.34 -16.52 -9.50
C SER A 93 14.74 -17.98 -9.29
N LEU A 94 14.54 -18.80 -10.31
CA LEU A 94 15.12 -20.16 -10.36
C LEU A 94 16.64 -20.01 -10.55
N LYS A 95 17.42 -20.01 -9.48
CA LYS A 95 18.85 -20.25 -9.58
C LYS A 95 19.06 -21.74 -9.81
N GLY A 96 19.26 -22.13 -11.07
CA GLY A 96 19.62 -23.47 -11.46
C GLY A 96 21.04 -23.81 -10.99
N THR A 97 21.20 -24.24 -9.76
CA THR A 97 22.32 -25.06 -9.33
C THR A 97 21.79 -26.48 -9.29
N GLN A 98 22.26 -27.32 -10.26
CA GLN A 98 22.16 -28.77 -10.15
C GLN A 98 23.03 -29.21 -8.96
N GLN A 99 22.50 -29.18 -7.75
CA GLN A 99 23.05 -29.98 -6.64
C GLN A 99 22.25 -31.28 -6.61
N GLN A 100 22.93 -32.40 -6.70
CA GLN A 100 22.34 -33.70 -6.31
C GLN A 100 21.85 -33.58 -4.88
N ARG A 101 20.53 -33.57 -4.71
CA ARG A 101 19.90 -33.43 -3.40
C ARG A 101 19.46 -34.79 -2.92
N ASP A 102 19.75 -35.10 -1.66
CA ASP A 102 19.21 -36.26 -0.97
C ASP A 102 17.73 -36.11 -0.71
N VAL A 103 16.97 -37.21 -0.73
CA VAL A 103 15.50 -37.24 -0.63
C VAL A 103 14.98 -36.55 0.65
N GLY A 104 15.78 -36.50 1.72
CA GLY A 104 15.45 -35.79 2.96
C GLY A 104 15.42 -34.26 2.83
N GLN A 105 16.15 -33.68 1.88
CA GLN A 105 16.27 -32.23 1.68
C GLN A 105 15.17 -31.65 0.78
N ILE A 106 14.34 -32.50 0.18
CA ILE A 106 13.22 -32.09 -0.69
C ILE A 106 12.10 -31.43 0.14
N PHE A 107 11.99 -31.77 1.42
CA PHE A 107 10.97 -31.23 2.33
C PHE A 107 11.42 -29.94 3.04
N GLU A 108 12.71 -29.62 3.05
CA GLU A 108 13.24 -28.33 3.48
C GLU A 108 13.41 -27.38 2.28
N GLN A 109 12.32 -27.04 1.63
CA GLN A 109 12.30 -25.98 0.62
C GLN A 109 12.35 -24.60 1.28
N ALA A 110 13.47 -24.30 1.91
CA ALA A 110 13.92 -22.92 2.03
C ALA A 110 14.37 -22.48 0.64
N GLY A 111 13.45 -21.92 -0.15
CA GLY A 111 13.72 -21.49 -1.52
C GLY A 111 14.87 -20.50 -1.58
N GLY A 112 16.04 -20.97 -2.03
CA GLY A 112 17.31 -20.22 -2.05
C GLY A 112 17.44 -19.22 -3.21
N GLY A 113 16.36 -18.59 -3.68
CA GLY A 113 16.40 -17.52 -4.67
C GLY A 113 15.97 -16.18 -4.07
N GLU A 114 16.58 -15.07 -4.51
CA GLU A 114 16.09 -13.74 -4.20
C GLU A 114 14.72 -13.53 -4.82
N THR A 115 13.85 -12.78 -4.13
CA THR A 115 12.56 -12.38 -4.71
C THR A 115 12.80 -11.53 -5.95
N LEU A 116 11.99 -11.75 -6.99
CA LEU A 116 11.99 -10.91 -8.20
C LEU A 116 11.37 -9.54 -7.96
N ILE A 117 10.67 -9.38 -6.81
CA ILE A 117 9.96 -8.14 -6.47
C ILE A 117 10.87 -7.27 -5.64
N LYS A 118 11.37 -6.21 -6.25
CA LYS A 118 12.16 -5.18 -5.59
C LYS A 118 11.29 -3.94 -5.41
N MET A 119 10.97 -3.61 -4.17
CA MET A 119 10.04 -2.52 -3.87
C MET A 119 10.58 -1.15 -4.30
N MET A 120 11.90 -0.97 -4.29
CA MET A 120 12.55 0.26 -4.75
C MET A 120 12.43 0.50 -6.27
N ASP A 121 12.25 -0.57 -7.04
CA ASP A 121 12.12 -0.52 -8.51
C ASP A 121 10.63 -0.52 -8.95
N LEU A 122 9.72 -0.29 -8.00
CA LEU A 122 8.28 -0.37 -8.25
C LEU A 122 7.70 0.98 -8.65
N ASP A 123 7.36 1.14 -9.92
CA ASP A 123 6.81 2.40 -10.46
C ASP A 123 5.38 2.67 -9.99
N MET A 124 4.53 1.61 -9.90
CA MET A 124 3.10 1.77 -9.64
C MET A 124 2.51 0.60 -8.86
N ILE A 125 1.61 0.94 -7.95
CA ILE A 125 0.71 -0.02 -7.28
C ILE A 125 -0.72 0.29 -7.72
N ILE A 126 -1.43 -0.73 -8.20
CA ILE A 126 -2.84 -0.63 -8.54
C ILE A 126 -3.66 -1.44 -7.54
N GLY A 127 -4.39 -0.75 -6.69
CA GLY A 127 -5.33 -1.37 -5.75
C GLY A 127 -6.64 -1.68 -6.45
N SER A 128 -7.16 -2.89 -6.25
CA SER A 128 -8.45 -3.31 -6.81
C SER A 128 -9.23 -4.13 -5.78
N GLY A 129 -10.54 -4.13 -5.91
CA GLY A 129 -11.44 -4.81 -4.96
C GLY A 129 -12.26 -3.86 -4.10
N GLY A 130 -13.42 -4.32 -3.65
CA GLY A 130 -14.47 -3.49 -3.06
C GLY A 130 -14.02 -2.52 -1.97
N VAL A 131 -13.19 -2.96 -1.03
CA VAL A 131 -12.72 -2.12 0.08
C VAL A 131 -11.80 -0.99 -0.39
N LEU A 132 -10.94 -1.24 -1.41
CA LEU A 132 -10.07 -0.22 -1.99
C LEU A 132 -10.81 0.68 -2.97
N SER A 133 -11.61 0.08 -3.86
CA SER A 133 -12.31 0.79 -4.94
C SER A 133 -13.43 1.69 -4.43
N HIS A 134 -14.08 1.29 -3.33
CA HIS A 134 -15.24 2.01 -2.77
C HIS A 134 -14.96 2.67 -1.42
N ALA A 135 -13.69 2.83 -1.03
CA ALA A 135 -13.35 3.62 0.14
C ALA A 135 -13.92 5.06 -0.02
N PRO A 136 -14.59 5.60 1.01
CA PRO A 136 -15.24 6.92 0.94
C PRO A 136 -14.29 8.06 0.53
N LYS A 137 -13.02 7.96 0.93
CA LYS A 137 -11.96 8.89 0.50
C LYS A 137 -10.80 8.10 -0.10
N ARG A 138 -10.23 8.57 -1.21
CA ARG A 138 -9.07 7.92 -1.85
C ARG A 138 -7.83 7.89 -0.96
N ALA A 139 -7.71 8.82 -0.02
CA ALA A 139 -6.68 8.80 1.00
C ALA A 139 -6.72 7.53 1.87
N GLN A 140 -7.90 6.94 2.10
CA GLN A 140 -8.03 5.67 2.82
C GLN A 140 -7.46 4.50 1.99
N SER A 141 -7.74 4.49 0.68
CA SER A 141 -7.18 3.47 -0.23
C SER A 141 -5.65 3.59 -0.30
N ALA A 142 -5.13 4.81 -0.44
CA ALA A 142 -3.70 5.07 -0.45
C ALA A 142 -3.03 4.59 0.86
N LEU A 143 -3.61 4.92 2.01
CA LEU A 143 -3.08 4.51 3.31
C LEU A 143 -3.08 2.99 3.47
N MET A 144 -4.17 2.30 3.08
CA MET A 144 -4.23 0.83 3.11
C MET A 144 -3.13 0.19 2.25
N MET A 145 -2.88 0.72 1.05
CA MET A 145 -1.82 0.22 0.16
C MET A 145 -0.43 0.49 0.72
N MET A 146 -0.18 1.68 1.29
CA MET A 146 1.09 2.01 1.95
C MET A 146 1.39 1.10 3.13
N ASP A 147 0.36 0.81 3.95
CA ASP A 147 0.48 -0.03 5.15
C ASP A 147 0.68 -1.51 4.82
N ALA A 148 0.02 -2.00 3.77
CA ALA A 148 0.05 -3.41 3.40
C ALA A 148 1.25 -3.80 2.54
N TYR A 149 1.63 -2.94 1.60
CA TYR A 149 2.68 -3.25 0.62
C TYR A 149 4.02 -2.62 0.97
N GLU A 150 4.03 -1.63 1.85
CA GLU A 150 5.24 -0.91 2.27
C GLU A 150 6.11 -0.50 1.06
N PRO A 151 5.58 0.33 0.12
CA PRO A 151 6.37 0.77 -1.02
C PRO A 151 7.65 1.48 -0.58
N GLU A 152 8.71 1.34 -1.36
CA GLU A 152 10.02 1.93 -1.13
C GLU A 152 10.36 2.88 -2.28
N GLY A 153 11.08 3.95 -2.00
CA GLY A 153 11.44 4.92 -3.03
C GLY A 153 10.26 5.79 -3.47
N ILE A 154 10.03 5.87 -4.77
CA ILE A 154 9.01 6.71 -5.38
C ILE A 154 8.06 5.83 -6.19
N THR A 155 6.83 5.69 -5.71
CA THR A 155 5.82 4.79 -6.30
C THR A 155 4.50 5.53 -6.51
N MET A 156 3.89 5.41 -7.70
CA MET A 156 2.55 5.91 -7.96
C MET A 156 1.51 4.97 -7.33
N LEU A 157 0.62 5.51 -6.50
CA LEU A 157 -0.52 4.77 -5.96
C LEU A 157 -1.77 5.04 -6.79
N THR A 158 -2.43 3.98 -7.22
CA THR A 158 -3.64 4.04 -8.04
C THR A 158 -4.69 3.06 -7.57
N VAL A 159 -5.94 3.29 -7.96
CA VAL A 159 -7.07 2.41 -7.65
C VAL A 159 -7.88 2.14 -8.91
N ASP A 160 -8.19 0.88 -9.18
CA ASP A 160 -9.23 0.47 -10.13
C ASP A 160 -10.60 0.81 -9.52
N SER A 161 -11.18 1.93 -9.93
CA SER A 161 -12.37 2.50 -9.27
C SER A 161 -13.67 1.77 -9.60
N ILE A 162 -13.74 1.09 -10.74
CA ILE A 162 -14.95 0.45 -11.25
C ILE A 162 -14.79 -1.07 -11.44
N PHE A 163 -13.64 -1.62 -11.03
CA PHE A 163 -13.34 -3.06 -11.12
C PHE A 163 -13.41 -3.62 -12.55
N MET A 164 -12.95 -2.85 -13.52
CA MET A 164 -13.06 -3.20 -14.95
C MET A 164 -11.78 -3.73 -15.58
N MET A 165 -10.63 -3.68 -14.88
CA MET A 165 -9.34 -4.10 -15.44
C MET A 165 -9.37 -5.50 -16.12
N PRO A 166 -9.98 -6.55 -15.54
CA PRO A 166 -10.03 -7.85 -16.19
C PRO A 166 -10.82 -7.84 -17.51
N HIS A 167 -11.93 -7.09 -17.57
CA HIS A 167 -12.76 -6.97 -18.77
C HIS A 167 -12.06 -6.16 -19.85
N LEU A 168 -11.38 -5.08 -19.45
CA LEU A 168 -10.60 -4.26 -20.38
C LEU A 168 -9.39 -5.03 -20.92
N GLY A 169 -8.81 -5.93 -20.14
CA GLY A 169 -7.77 -6.84 -20.62
C GLY A 169 -8.26 -7.72 -21.77
N VAL A 170 -9.45 -8.32 -21.65
CA VAL A 170 -10.06 -9.10 -22.72
C VAL A 170 -10.43 -8.21 -23.92
N LEU A 171 -11.01 -7.03 -23.67
CA LEU A 171 -11.37 -6.10 -24.75
C LEU A 171 -10.15 -5.65 -25.55
N SER A 172 -9.01 -5.48 -24.89
CA SER A 172 -7.77 -5.01 -25.53
C SER A 172 -7.22 -5.96 -26.59
N GLU A 173 -7.61 -7.25 -26.56
CA GLU A 173 -7.20 -8.22 -27.58
C GLU A 173 -7.80 -7.90 -28.97
N HIS A 174 -8.94 -7.21 -29.00
CA HIS A 174 -9.64 -6.86 -30.23
C HIS A 174 -9.72 -5.36 -30.50
N PHE A 175 -9.78 -4.55 -29.43
CA PHE A 175 -9.99 -3.11 -29.48
C PHE A 175 -9.04 -2.39 -28.51
N PHE A 176 -7.73 -2.49 -28.75
CA PHE A 176 -6.70 -1.99 -27.85
C PHE A 176 -6.87 -0.52 -27.49
N ASP A 177 -7.06 0.37 -28.49
CA ASP A 177 -7.17 1.82 -28.24
C ASP A 177 -8.42 2.17 -27.43
N ALA A 178 -9.54 1.52 -27.69
CA ALA A 178 -10.76 1.73 -26.91
C ALA A 178 -10.60 1.24 -25.46
N ALA A 179 -10.03 0.04 -25.28
CA ALA A 179 -9.76 -0.51 -23.96
C ALA A 179 -8.79 0.39 -23.15
N ARG A 180 -7.73 0.89 -23.82
CA ARG A 180 -6.76 1.81 -23.22
C ARG A 180 -7.40 3.13 -22.81
N GLN A 181 -8.23 3.73 -23.65
CA GLN A 181 -8.94 4.99 -23.34
C GLN A 181 -9.86 4.80 -22.13
N VAL A 182 -10.69 3.76 -22.09
CA VAL A 182 -11.56 3.47 -20.93
C VAL A 182 -10.71 3.21 -19.67
N PHE A 183 -9.60 2.50 -19.79
CA PHE A 183 -8.70 2.24 -18.68
C PHE A 183 -8.13 3.54 -18.10
N GLU A 184 -7.60 4.42 -18.97
CA GLU A 184 -6.94 5.66 -18.55
C GLU A 184 -7.92 6.71 -17.99
N TYR A 185 -9.11 6.85 -18.59
CA TYR A 185 -10.07 7.92 -18.25
C TYR A 185 -11.12 7.52 -17.23
N ASP A 186 -11.58 6.25 -17.26
CA ASP A 186 -12.73 5.83 -16.45
C ASP A 186 -12.37 4.84 -15.34
N CYS A 187 -11.36 3.97 -15.58
CA CYS A 187 -11.05 2.87 -14.69
C CYS A 187 -10.04 3.27 -13.61
N ILE A 188 -8.91 3.86 -14.00
CA ILE A 188 -7.81 4.16 -13.08
C ILE A 188 -7.96 5.54 -12.44
N VAL A 189 -8.03 5.55 -11.10
CA VAL A 189 -7.94 6.78 -10.30
C VAL A 189 -6.56 6.83 -9.67
N LYS A 190 -5.76 7.81 -10.06
CA LYS A 190 -4.47 8.09 -9.45
C LYS A 190 -4.68 8.75 -8.09
N CYS A 191 -4.14 8.14 -7.04
CA CYS A 191 -4.12 8.72 -5.70
C CYS A 191 -3.01 9.75 -5.56
N GLY A 192 -1.86 9.49 -6.14
CA GLY A 192 -0.67 10.34 -6.14
C GLY A 192 0.62 9.55 -5.90
N HIS A 193 1.76 10.20 -6.09
CA HIS A 193 3.05 9.59 -5.77
C HIS A 193 3.24 9.46 -4.27
N CYS A 194 3.67 8.28 -3.85
CA CYS A 194 4.16 8.00 -2.51
C CYS A 194 5.68 8.00 -2.54
N ILE A 195 6.30 8.77 -1.65
CA ILE A 195 7.75 8.87 -1.49
C ILE A 195 8.09 8.27 -0.12
N ALA A 196 8.70 7.10 -0.10
CA ALA A 196 8.99 6.35 1.10
C ALA A 196 10.49 6.00 1.19
N PRO A 197 11.26 6.72 2.02
CA PRO A 197 12.69 6.49 2.14
C PRO A 197 12.99 5.18 2.88
N VAL A 198 14.07 4.52 2.48
CA VAL A 198 14.60 3.31 3.10
C VAL A 198 15.95 3.61 3.73
N GLY A 199 16.20 3.06 4.90
CA GLY A 199 17.48 3.22 5.60
C GLY A 199 17.30 3.50 7.07
N GLN A 200 18.32 4.10 7.69
CA GLN A 200 18.33 4.39 9.12
C GLN A 200 18.44 5.90 9.35
N ALA A 201 17.52 6.42 10.16
CA ALA A 201 17.54 7.77 10.69
C ALA A 201 16.93 7.75 12.09
N LYS A 202 17.32 8.71 12.94
CA LYS A 202 16.82 8.74 14.30
C LYS A 202 15.41 9.32 14.36
N PRO A 203 14.55 8.81 15.24
CA PRO A 203 13.22 9.39 15.47
C PRO A 203 13.28 10.90 15.73
N GLY A 204 12.39 11.65 15.07
CA GLY A 204 12.30 13.12 15.24
C GLY A 204 13.30 13.93 14.41
N GLU A 205 14.34 13.32 13.82
CA GLU A 205 15.20 14.01 12.85
C GLU A 205 14.47 14.19 11.51
N VAL A 206 14.90 15.18 10.71
CA VAL A 206 14.37 15.37 9.37
C VAL A 206 14.78 14.18 8.49
N ALA A 207 13.78 13.48 7.95
CA ALA A 207 13.97 12.36 7.04
C ALA A 207 14.10 12.84 5.60
N ILE A 208 13.20 13.72 5.18
CA ILE A 208 13.12 14.23 3.81
C ILE A 208 12.86 15.73 3.83
N THR A 209 13.52 16.44 2.91
CA THR A 209 13.15 17.80 2.52
C THR A 209 12.64 17.80 1.09
N VAL A 210 11.60 18.59 0.82
CA VAL A 210 10.98 18.74 -0.50
C VAL A 210 10.98 20.22 -0.86
N SER A 211 11.47 20.56 -2.04
CA SER A 211 11.50 21.93 -2.54
C SER A 211 11.16 21.98 -4.03
N GLY A 212 10.59 23.08 -4.50
CA GLY A 212 10.22 23.30 -5.91
C GLY A 212 8.75 23.69 -6.06
N ASP A 213 8.39 24.31 -7.15
CA ASP A 213 7.03 24.77 -7.49
C ASP A 213 6.24 25.41 -6.33
N GLY A 214 6.94 26.28 -5.56
CA GLY A 214 6.35 26.96 -4.40
C GLY A 214 6.17 26.08 -3.16
N VAL A 215 6.70 24.88 -3.16
CA VAL A 215 6.75 23.95 -2.02
C VAL A 215 8.10 24.07 -1.33
N SER A 216 8.09 24.15 0.01
CA SER A 216 9.27 24.03 0.86
C SER A 216 8.85 23.36 2.16
N GLU A 217 9.07 22.04 2.23
CA GLU A 217 8.58 21.21 3.32
C GLU A 217 9.68 20.31 3.86
N SER A 218 9.61 20.04 5.16
CA SER A 218 10.46 19.08 5.84
C SER A 218 9.60 18.08 6.60
N VAL A 219 9.90 16.78 6.45
CA VAL A 219 9.16 15.69 7.08
C VAL A 219 10.12 14.93 7.99
N LYS A 220 9.69 14.70 9.22
CA LYS A 220 10.51 14.00 10.22
C LYS A 220 10.28 12.49 10.17
N VAL A 221 11.26 11.77 10.69
CA VAL A 221 11.15 10.31 10.87
C VAL A 221 9.95 9.99 11.76
N GLY A 222 9.07 9.09 11.27
CA GLY A 222 7.84 8.69 11.93
C GLY A 222 6.58 9.42 11.44
N GLU A 223 6.72 10.42 10.57
CA GLU A 223 5.60 11.24 10.09
C GLU A 223 5.14 10.82 8.68
N ILE A 224 3.87 11.13 8.39
CA ILE A 224 3.32 11.23 7.03
C ILE A 224 3.04 12.71 6.75
N LYS A 225 3.30 13.15 5.53
CA LYS A 225 2.88 14.47 5.06
C LYS A 225 2.30 14.37 3.65
N VAL A 226 1.19 15.06 3.43
CA VAL A 226 0.58 15.18 2.10
C VAL A 226 0.80 16.60 1.59
N ILE A 227 1.40 16.69 0.41
CA ILE A 227 1.57 17.96 -0.32
C ILE A 227 0.44 18.01 -1.36
N PRO A 228 -0.52 18.94 -1.25
CA PRO A 228 -1.61 19.05 -2.19
C PRO A 228 -1.13 19.29 -3.63
N ALA A 229 -1.71 18.60 -4.58
CA ALA A 229 -1.32 18.68 -5.99
C ALA A 229 -1.98 19.82 -6.76
N GLY A 230 -2.66 20.74 -6.15
CA GLY A 230 -3.33 21.84 -6.83
C GLY A 230 -4.31 22.60 -5.92
N ARG A 231 -4.85 23.70 -6.45
CA ARG A 231 -5.87 24.51 -5.76
C ARG A 231 -7.25 24.12 -6.28
N GLY A 232 -8.07 23.48 -5.44
CA GLY A 232 -9.49 23.22 -5.72
C GLY A 232 -9.96 21.78 -5.50
N GLU A 233 -11.28 21.61 -5.39
CA GLU A 233 -11.96 20.32 -5.15
C GLU A 233 -11.98 19.41 -6.39
N PHE A 234 -11.88 19.99 -7.59
CA PHE A 234 -11.77 19.27 -8.87
C PHE A 234 -10.36 19.48 -9.41
N ARG A 235 -9.51 18.52 -9.12
CA ARG A 235 -8.13 18.49 -9.64
C ARG A 235 -8.20 17.93 -11.05
N GLU A 236 -7.76 18.73 -12.03
CA GLU A 236 -7.61 18.22 -13.38
C GLU A 236 -6.59 17.08 -13.39
N LEU A 237 -6.95 15.99 -14.06
CA LEU A 237 -6.04 14.87 -14.28
C LEU A 237 -4.78 15.40 -14.96
N GLY A 238 -3.63 15.28 -14.27
CA GLY A 238 -2.34 15.65 -14.84
C GLY A 238 -1.69 16.89 -14.25
N GLU A 239 -2.13 17.42 -13.11
CA GLU A 239 -1.31 18.44 -12.43
C GLU A 239 -0.03 17.83 -11.89
N PHE A 240 1.08 18.27 -12.46
CA PHE A 240 2.43 17.91 -12.08
C PHE A 240 3.09 19.06 -11.33
N ARG A 241 3.90 18.73 -10.34
CA ARG A 241 4.84 19.64 -9.70
C ARG A 241 6.26 19.17 -9.95
N GLU A 242 7.11 20.04 -10.40
CA GLU A 242 8.54 19.77 -10.47
C GLU A 242 9.17 20.03 -9.09
N LEU A 243 9.50 18.93 -8.41
CA LEU A 243 10.03 18.97 -7.05
C LEU A 243 11.38 18.27 -6.97
N THR A 244 12.22 18.82 -6.11
CA THR A 244 13.46 18.19 -5.65
C THR A 244 13.20 17.59 -4.27
N VAL A 245 13.36 16.28 -4.17
CA VAL A 245 13.21 15.52 -2.93
C VAL A 245 14.58 15.08 -2.46
N THR A 246 14.97 15.53 -1.28
CA THR A 246 16.29 15.26 -0.71
C THR A 246 16.14 14.43 0.58
N PRO A 247 16.50 13.15 0.58
CA PRO A 247 16.53 12.35 1.79
C PRO A 247 17.75 12.71 2.65
N SER A 248 17.65 12.47 3.96
CA SER A 248 18.81 12.58 4.86
C SER A 248 19.89 11.57 4.48
N ARG A 249 21.13 11.80 4.94
CA ARG A 249 22.32 11.01 4.53
C ARG A 249 22.20 9.50 4.72
N GLY A 250 21.42 9.05 5.71
CA GLY A 250 21.20 7.63 6.01
C GLY A 250 20.08 6.97 5.20
N LEU A 251 19.31 7.76 4.46
CA LEU A 251 18.10 7.35 3.74
C LEU A 251 18.28 7.36 2.23
N ASP A 252 17.56 6.49 1.54
CA ASP A 252 17.57 6.33 0.09
C ASP A 252 16.14 6.35 -0.44
N ILE A 253 15.93 7.02 -1.57
CA ILE A 253 14.65 7.09 -2.31
C ILE A 253 14.76 6.57 -3.74
N GLY A 254 15.82 5.78 -4.03
CA GLY A 254 16.07 5.18 -5.35
C GLY A 254 17.29 5.72 -6.10
N ALA A 255 17.85 6.87 -5.71
CA ALA A 255 19.05 7.44 -6.32
C ALA A 255 20.36 7.14 -5.57
N GLY A 256 20.25 6.46 -4.43
CA GLY A 256 21.33 6.21 -3.48
C GLY A 256 21.21 7.07 -2.22
N LYS A 257 21.86 6.62 -1.14
CA LYS A 257 21.77 7.27 0.18
C LYS A 257 22.13 8.74 0.14
N GLY A 258 21.24 9.59 0.65
CA GLY A 258 21.41 11.03 0.74
C GLY A 258 21.35 11.76 -0.59
N LYS A 259 21.10 11.10 -1.72
CA LYS A 259 21.04 11.73 -3.03
C LYS A 259 19.65 12.24 -3.34
N ALA A 260 19.58 13.50 -3.77
CA ALA A 260 18.34 14.12 -4.19
C ALA A 260 17.84 13.58 -5.54
N VAL A 261 16.52 13.58 -5.70
CA VAL A 261 15.81 13.28 -6.94
C VAL A 261 15.00 14.51 -7.34
N THR A 262 15.20 14.99 -8.57
CA THR A 262 14.38 16.06 -9.16
C THR A 262 13.59 15.48 -10.31
N GLN A 263 12.27 15.54 -10.21
CA GLN A 263 11.37 15.08 -11.27
C GLN A 263 9.99 15.73 -11.16
N LYS A 264 9.14 15.45 -12.14
CA LYS A 264 7.73 15.82 -12.10
C LYS A 264 6.95 14.79 -11.29
N PHE A 265 6.28 15.25 -10.24
CA PHE A 265 5.42 14.43 -9.40
C PHE A 265 3.96 14.73 -9.68
N GLU A 266 3.17 13.69 -9.86
CA GLU A 266 1.73 13.78 -10.00
C GLU A 266 1.06 13.54 -8.64
N GLY A 267 0.22 14.46 -8.21
CA GLY A 267 -0.44 14.37 -6.90
C GLY A 267 -1.76 13.61 -6.93
N GLY A 268 -2.35 13.40 -8.08
CA GLY A 268 -3.62 12.71 -8.21
C GLY A 268 -4.72 13.30 -7.31
N THR A 269 -5.59 12.43 -6.81
CA THR A 269 -6.75 12.83 -5.97
C THR A 269 -6.40 13.08 -4.50
N VAL A 270 -5.27 12.58 -4.01
CA VAL A 270 -4.84 12.73 -2.62
C VAL A 270 -3.79 13.82 -2.47
N GLY A 271 -2.76 13.76 -3.28
CA GLY A 271 -1.58 14.63 -3.20
C GLY A 271 -0.29 13.82 -3.33
N ILE A 272 0.85 14.49 -3.26
CA ILE A 272 2.14 13.85 -3.16
C ILE A 272 2.34 13.47 -1.70
N ILE A 273 2.47 12.19 -1.42
CA ILE A 273 2.50 11.62 -0.07
C ILE A 273 3.95 11.34 0.31
N ILE A 274 4.44 11.98 1.36
CA ILE A 274 5.74 11.68 1.96
C ILE A 274 5.52 10.74 3.14
N ASP A 275 5.95 9.49 3.02
CA ASP A 275 5.83 8.49 4.09
C ASP A 275 7.18 8.23 4.74
N ALA A 276 7.50 9.00 5.77
CA ALA A 276 8.74 8.90 6.53
C ALA A 276 8.62 7.98 7.77
N ARG A 277 7.62 7.10 7.83
CA ARG A 277 7.39 6.19 8.97
C ARG A 277 8.46 5.10 9.11
N GLY A 278 9.27 4.91 8.08
CA GLY A 278 10.32 3.89 8.03
C GLY A 278 9.92 2.62 7.26
N ARG A 279 10.93 1.89 6.81
CA ARG A 279 10.79 0.60 6.12
C ARG A 279 11.78 -0.41 6.72
N PRO A 280 11.32 -1.58 7.22
CA PRO A 280 9.90 -1.95 7.38
C PRO A 280 9.17 -1.05 8.38
N LEU A 281 7.83 -0.99 8.26
CA LEU A 281 7.00 -0.19 9.17
C LEU A 281 6.93 -0.87 10.54
N ASN A 282 7.54 -0.24 11.54
CA ASN A 282 7.53 -0.71 12.92
C ASN A 282 6.50 0.07 13.76
N LEU A 283 5.45 -0.63 14.17
CA LEU A 283 4.44 -0.10 15.07
C LEU A 283 4.81 -0.38 16.51
N SER A 284 4.60 0.60 17.39
CA SER A 284 4.86 0.42 18.82
C SER A 284 4.08 -0.75 19.41
N PRO A 285 4.67 -1.58 20.27
CA PRO A 285 3.97 -2.59 21.01
C PRO A 285 3.02 -1.98 22.07
N ASP A 286 3.31 -0.76 22.53
CA ASP A 286 2.41 -0.03 23.44
C ASP A 286 1.15 0.40 22.70
N VAL A 287 -0.01 0.01 23.25
CA VAL A 287 -1.31 0.24 22.63
C VAL A 287 -1.64 1.73 22.54
N LYS A 288 -1.36 2.49 23.59
CA LYS A 288 -1.71 3.93 23.65
C LYS A 288 -0.85 4.74 22.67
N GLU A 289 0.45 4.45 22.64
CA GLU A 289 1.36 5.09 21.69
C GLU A 289 0.95 4.77 20.24
N ARG A 290 0.68 3.50 19.95
CA ARG A 290 0.26 3.07 18.63
C ARG A 290 -1.06 3.70 18.18
N VAL A 291 -2.06 3.75 19.06
CA VAL A 291 -3.34 4.42 18.80
C VAL A 291 -3.11 5.91 18.53
N GLY A 292 -2.26 6.56 19.32
CA GLY A 292 -1.88 7.95 19.09
C GLY A 292 -1.25 8.16 17.72
N LYS A 293 -0.30 7.32 17.33
CA LYS A 293 0.34 7.39 16.01
C LYS A 293 -0.63 7.13 14.86
N ASN A 294 -1.50 6.15 14.99
CA ASN A 294 -2.52 5.90 13.97
C ASN A 294 -3.46 7.11 13.77
N ARG A 295 -3.81 7.81 14.84
CA ARG A 295 -4.59 9.06 14.77
C ARG A 295 -3.83 10.17 14.05
N GLU A 296 -2.57 10.42 14.44
CA GLU A 296 -1.71 11.39 13.75
C GLU A 296 -1.60 11.12 12.24
N TRP A 297 -1.44 9.86 11.84
CA TRP A 297 -1.36 9.49 10.42
C TRP A 297 -2.69 9.64 9.67
N LEU A 298 -3.83 9.35 10.32
CA LEU A 298 -5.14 9.63 9.74
C LEU A 298 -5.32 11.14 9.51
N GLU A 299 -5.00 11.98 10.49
CA GLU A 299 -5.07 13.44 10.37
C GLU A 299 -4.14 13.97 9.27
N ALA A 300 -2.89 13.47 9.20
CA ALA A 300 -1.94 13.82 8.16
C ALA A 300 -2.45 13.49 6.74
N MET A 301 -3.25 12.43 6.62
CA MET A 301 -3.92 12.03 5.37
C MET A 301 -5.25 12.78 5.13
N GLY A 302 -5.64 13.73 5.97
CA GLY A 302 -6.92 14.46 5.88
C GLY A 302 -8.15 13.58 6.12
N LEU A 303 -7.99 12.54 6.92
CA LEU A 303 -9.05 11.61 7.29
C LEU A 303 -9.65 11.98 8.65
N PRO A 304 -10.96 11.75 8.87
CA PRO A 304 -11.57 12.02 10.16
C PRO A 304 -11.03 11.06 11.24
N LEU A 305 -11.09 11.50 12.49
CA LEU A 305 -10.89 10.65 13.65
C LEU A 305 -12.21 10.02 14.10
N PRO A 306 -12.16 8.79 14.70
CA PRO A 306 -13.33 8.16 15.31
C PRO A 306 -13.73 8.80 16.62
#